data_66093ae3f6b6d95572ddbbb0f19e7b38
#
_entry.id   66093ae3f6b6d95572ddbbb0f19e7b38
#
_cell.length_a   1.000
_cell.length_b   1.000
_cell.length_c   1.000
_cell.angle_alpha   90.00
_cell.angle_beta   90.00
_cell.angle_gamma   90.00
#
_symmetry.space_group_name_H-M   'P 1'
#
loop_
_entity.id
_entity.type
_entity.pdbx_description
1 polymer ?
#
loop_
_entity_poly.entity_id
_entity_poly.type
_entity_poly.pdbx_seq_one_letter_code
_entity_poly.pdbx_strand_id
1 'polypeptide(L)'
;MTVRFEDLKNHDPMFSFVGDDGENIHVATKLVYEWVQRNKPNLEIVLTPIDPNRAASYIRTNVVSATRCRQMLAHIRKNGRLQPMIYAESGTHTHGLPDLYHIDGHHRFVVYAFLRRPFGESYILEQHQWRPFQITGVPDLTKQQLEDMPIKLRDYGP
;
A
#
# COMPACT_ATOMS: atom_id res chain seq x y z
N MET A 1 -6.08 -15.52 -12.21
CA MET A 1 -6.93 -14.51 -12.87
C MET A 1 -6.37 -13.14 -12.54
N THR A 2 -6.21 -12.30 -13.53
CA THR A 2 -5.70 -10.93 -13.36
C THR A 2 -6.79 -9.92 -13.71
N VAL A 3 -6.56 -8.66 -13.34
CA VAL A 3 -7.47 -7.56 -13.63
C VAL A 3 -7.01 -6.87 -14.91
N ARG A 4 -7.91 -6.61 -15.86
CA ARG A 4 -7.56 -5.87 -17.08
C ARG A 4 -7.70 -4.37 -16.84
N PHE A 5 -6.74 -3.61 -17.32
CA PHE A 5 -6.75 -2.16 -17.18
C PHE A 5 -8.02 -1.52 -17.74
N GLU A 6 -8.52 -2.00 -18.87
CA GLU A 6 -9.75 -1.51 -19.52
C GLU A 6 -11.01 -1.71 -18.66
N ASP A 7 -10.99 -2.64 -17.70
CA ASP A 7 -12.10 -2.92 -16.80
C ASP A 7 -12.08 -2.06 -15.53
N LEU A 8 -11.01 -1.27 -15.33
CA LEU A 8 -10.92 -0.35 -14.22
C LEU A 8 -11.66 0.96 -14.51
N LYS A 9 -12.33 1.47 -13.51
CA LYS A 9 -12.93 2.81 -13.59
C LYS A 9 -11.85 3.87 -13.50
N ASN A 10 -12.06 5.03 -14.12
CA ASN A 10 -11.08 6.12 -14.21
C ASN A 10 -10.54 6.63 -12.87
N HIS A 11 -11.15 6.28 -11.75
CA HIS A 11 -10.73 6.70 -10.41
C HIS A 11 -10.36 5.55 -9.49
N ASP A 12 -10.32 4.34 -10.02
CA ASP A 12 -9.85 3.20 -9.21
C ASP A 12 -8.33 3.33 -9.03
N PRO A 13 -7.83 3.38 -7.79
CA PRO A 13 -6.41 3.56 -7.55
C PRO A 13 -5.62 2.34 -7.96
N MET A 14 -4.44 2.60 -8.48
CA MET A 14 -3.49 1.60 -8.94
C MET A 14 -2.15 1.86 -8.26
N PHE A 15 -1.57 0.84 -7.64
CA PHE A 15 -0.23 0.90 -7.08
C PHE A 15 0.75 0.28 -8.08
N SER A 16 1.82 1.01 -8.39
CA SER A 16 2.80 0.59 -9.40
C SER A 16 4.19 0.51 -8.80
N PHE A 17 4.91 -0.55 -9.14
CA PHE A 17 6.30 -0.73 -8.72
C PHE A 17 7.06 -1.53 -9.77
N VAL A 18 8.39 -1.49 -9.68
CA VAL A 18 9.27 -2.27 -10.56
C VAL A 18 9.60 -3.59 -9.85
N GLY A 19 9.29 -4.69 -10.52
CA GLY A 19 9.64 -6.04 -10.05
C GLY A 19 11.14 -6.32 -10.20
N ASP A 20 11.58 -7.44 -9.66
CA ASP A 20 13.01 -7.81 -9.61
C ASP A 20 13.64 -8.07 -10.97
N ASP A 21 12.82 -8.46 -11.94
CA ASP A 21 13.22 -8.66 -13.33
C ASP A 21 13.14 -7.38 -14.17
N GLY A 22 12.90 -6.22 -13.55
CA GLY A 22 12.70 -4.95 -14.22
C GLY A 22 11.31 -4.77 -14.81
N GLU A 23 10.40 -5.70 -14.58
CA GLU A 23 9.02 -5.60 -15.03
C GLU A 23 8.25 -4.56 -14.22
N ASN A 24 7.44 -3.74 -14.91
CA ASN A 24 6.49 -2.84 -14.24
C ASN A 24 5.28 -3.65 -13.79
N ILE A 25 5.02 -3.65 -12.48
CA ILE A 25 3.89 -4.33 -11.88
C ILE A 25 2.89 -3.28 -11.40
N HIS A 26 1.63 -3.49 -11.74
CA HIS A 26 0.52 -2.63 -11.34
C HIS A 26 -0.51 -3.47 -10.60
N VAL A 27 -0.99 -2.98 -9.46
CA VAL A 27 -1.92 -3.72 -8.61
C VAL A 27 -3.16 -2.88 -8.34
N ALA A 28 -4.34 -3.49 -8.44
CA ALA A 28 -5.61 -2.86 -8.15
C ALA A 28 -5.82 -2.79 -6.63
N THR A 29 -5.39 -1.70 -6.01
CA THR A 29 -5.35 -1.54 -4.55
C THR A 29 -6.72 -1.62 -3.90
N LYS A 30 -7.76 -1.07 -4.53
CA LYS A 30 -9.12 -1.15 -4.01
C LYS A 30 -9.61 -2.60 -3.90
N LEU A 31 -9.33 -3.40 -4.92
CA LEU A 31 -9.73 -4.81 -4.94
C LEU A 31 -8.95 -5.62 -3.90
N VAL A 32 -7.67 -5.33 -3.70
CA VAL A 32 -6.88 -5.93 -2.62
C VAL A 32 -7.47 -5.58 -1.26
N TYR A 33 -7.78 -4.31 -1.03
CA TYR A 33 -8.41 -3.88 0.22
C TYR A 33 -9.72 -4.61 0.49
N GLU A 34 -10.61 -4.68 -0.51
CA GLU A 34 -11.89 -5.39 -0.38
C GLU A 34 -11.70 -6.88 -0.08
N TRP A 35 -10.74 -7.52 -0.74
CA TRP A 35 -10.39 -8.90 -0.48
C TRP A 35 -9.92 -9.10 0.97
N VAL A 36 -9.05 -8.22 1.46
CA VAL A 36 -8.56 -8.25 2.84
C VAL A 36 -9.72 -8.12 3.83
N GLN A 37 -10.65 -7.19 3.58
CA GLN A 37 -11.81 -7.02 4.46
C GLN A 37 -12.66 -8.28 4.56
N ARG A 38 -12.84 -9.01 3.45
CA ARG A 38 -13.60 -10.27 3.44
C ARG A 38 -12.85 -11.44 4.07
N ASN A 39 -11.51 -11.39 4.09
CA ASN A 39 -10.69 -12.52 4.54
C ASN A 39 -9.99 -12.27 5.88
N LYS A 40 -10.29 -11.18 6.57
CA LYS A 40 -9.71 -10.83 7.88
C LYS A 40 -9.66 -12.00 8.88
N PRO A 41 -10.73 -12.81 9.03
CA PRO A 41 -10.69 -13.90 9.99
C PRO A 41 -9.63 -14.96 9.72
N ASN A 42 -9.15 -15.05 8.48
CA ASN A 42 -8.16 -16.02 8.03
C ASN A 42 -6.76 -15.41 7.85
N LEU A 43 -6.60 -14.12 8.15
CA LEU A 43 -5.33 -13.41 8.00
C LEU A 43 -4.70 -13.15 9.36
N GLU A 44 -3.39 -13.34 9.43
CA GLU A 44 -2.60 -13.04 10.61
C GLU A 44 -2.18 -11.58 10.61
N ILE A 45 -2.31 -10.90 11.76
CA ILE A 45 -1.76 -9.57 11.97
C ILE A 45 -0.29 -9.71 12.38
N VAL A 46 0.58 -9.04 11.63
CA VAL A 46 2.02 -9.04 11.84
C VAL A 46 2.47 -7.62 12.18
N LEU A 47 3.40 -7.49 13.12
CA LEU A 47 4.02 -6.21 13.43
C LEU A 47 5.15 -5.96 12.43
N THR A 48 5.07 -4.86 11.70
CA THR A 48 6.08 -4.45 10.73
C THR A 48 6.81 -3.19 11.21
N PRO A 49 8.13 -3.08 10.95
CA PRO A 49 8.90 -1.92 11.38
C PRO A 49 8.41 -0.62 10.74
N ILE A 50 8.43 0.46 11.51
CA ILE A 50 8.15 1.81 11.05
C ILE A 50 9.48 2.56 10.96
N ASP A 51 9.94 2.78 9.74
CA ASP A 51 11.16 3.53 9.48
C ASP A 51 10.84 5.03 9.34
N PRO A 52 11.34 5.90 10.23
CA PRO A 52 11.11 7.34 10.13
C PRO A 52 11.61 7.97 8.82
N ASN A 53 12.66 7.42 8.23
CA ASN A 53 13.19 7.92 6.95
C ASN A 53 12.23 7.62 5.80
N ARG A 54 11.61 6.46 5.81
CA ARG A 54 10.57 6.11 4.85
C ARG A 54 9.33 7.01 5.01
N ALA A 55 8.90 7.27 6.23
CA ALA A 55 7.80 8.20 6.51
C ALA A 55 8.11 9.60 5.97
N ALA A 56 9.33 10.11 6.20
CA ALA A 56 9.77 11.37 5.65
C ALA A 56 9.77 11.39 4.12
N SER A 57 10.14 10.28 3.49
CA SER A 57 10.05 10.12 2.04
C SER A 57 8.61 10.21 1.53
N TYR A 58 7.67 9.56 2.20
CA TYR A 58 6.24 9.64 1.83
C TYR A 58 5.71 11.08 1.90
N ILE A 59 6.16 11.86 2.87
CA ILE A 59 5.80 13.28 2.99
C ILE A 59 6.43 14.09 1.85
N ARG A 60 7.73 13.92 1.59
CA ARG A 60 8.45 14.68 0.55
C ARG A 60 7.91 14.41 -0.85
N THR A 61 7.50 13.18 -1.13
CA THR A 61 6.99 12.79 -2.44
C THR A 61 5.49 13.01 -2.60
N ASN A 62 4.84 13.61 -1.61
CA ASN A 62 3.39 13.90 -1.58
C ASN A 62 2.50 12.67 -1.79
N VAL A 63 2.95 11.48 -1.41
CA VAL A 63 2.13 10.28 -1.45
C VAL A 63 1.13 10.22 -0.28
N VAL A 64 1.30 11.08 0.72
CA VAL A 64 0.40 11.21 1.85
C VAL A 64 -0.15 12.63 1.97
N SER A 65 -1.39 12.74 2.42
CA SER A 65 -2.08 14.00 2.69
C SER A 65 -1.96 14.36 4.17
N ALA A 66 -1.55 15.60 4.46
CA ALA A 66 -1.50 16.10 5.84
C ALA A 66 -2.88 16.06 6.50
N THR A 67 -3.93 16.43 5.75
CA THR A 67 -5.31 16.38 6.26
C THR A 67 -5.70 14.95 6.65
N ARG A 68 -5.42 13.98 5.81
CA ARG A 68 -5.72 12.58 6.10
C ARG A 68 -4.93 12.05 7.30
N CYS A 69 -3.66 12.41 7.41
CA CYS A 69 -2.85 12.06 8.58
C CYS A 69 -3.42 12.63 9.88
N ARG A 70 -3.89 13.88 9.86
CA ARG A 70 -4.54 14.50 11.03
C ARG A 70 -5.83 13.78 11.42
N GLN A 71 -6.63 13.38 10.43
CA GLN A 71 -7.86 12.61 10.68
C GLN A 71 -7.55 11.26 11.34
N MET A 72 -6.53 10.57 10.85
CA MET A 72 -6.11 9.29 11.44
C MET A 72 -5.51 9.44 12.83
N LEU A 73 -4.75 10.53 13.06
CA LEU A 73 -4.21 10.83 14.38
C LEU A 73 -5.35 11.07 15.39
N ALA A 74 -6.37 11.81 14.99
CA ALA A 74 -7.56 12.02 15.83
C ALA A 74 -8.28 10.69 16.10
N HIS A 75 -8.41 9.83 15.08
CA HIS A 75 -9.05 8.52 15.21
C HIS A 75 -8.30 7.62 16.21
N ILE A 76 -6.97 7.54 16.10
CA ILE A 76 -6.17 6.69 17.00
C ILE A 76 -6.22 7.19 18.45
N ARG A 77 -6.25 8.52 18.64
CA ARG A 77 -6.40 9.11 19.98
C ARG A 77 -7.74 8.79 20.61
N LYS A 78 -8.79 8.72 19.82
CA LYS A 78 -10.15 8.40 20.28
C LYS A 78 -10.36 6.90 20.49
N ASN A 79 -9.90 6.07 19.56
CA ASN A 79 -10.19 4.63 19.50
C ASN A 79 -9.00 3.75 19.85
N GLY A 80 -7.80 4.33 20.00
CA GLY A 80 -6.57 3.63 20.39
C GLY A 80 -5.94 2.80 19.27
N ARG A 81 -6.60 2.65 18.11
CA ARG A 81 -6.16 1.71 17.07
C ARG A 81 -6.55 2.22 15.67
N LEU A 82 -5.67 1.94 14.71
CA LEU A 82 -5.94 2.06 13.27
C LEU A 82 -6.10 0.68 12.66
N GLN A 83 -6.71 0.62 11.47
CA GLN A 83 -6.73 -0.63 10.70
C GLN A 83 -5.30 -1.05 10.35
N PRO A 84 -5.02 -2.37 10.26
CA PRO A 84 -3.72 -2.84 9.79
C PRO A 84 -3.39 -2.32 8.39
N MET A 85 -2.12 -2.02 8.18
CA MET A 85 -1.58 -1.73 6.84
C MET A 85 -1.56 -3.00 6.00
N ILE A 86 -1.41 -2.86 4.68
CA ILE A 86 -1.35 -4.00 3.76
C ILE A 86 -0.02 -3.97 3.02
N TYR A 87 0.74 -5.05 3.15
CA TYR A 87 1.97 -5.30 2.42
C TYR A 87 1.82 -6.54 1.54
N ALA A 88 2.57 -6.57 0.46
CA ALA A 88 2.65 -7.71 -0.45
C ALA A 88 4.07 -8.24 -0.52
N GLU A 89 4.25 -9.55 -0.45
CA GLU A 89 5.55 -10.18 -0.66
C GLU A 89 5.95 -10.11 -2.13
N SER A 90 7.15 -9.60 -2.41
CA SER A 90 7.67 -9.47 -3.77
C SER A 90 8.05 -10.82 -4.40
N GLY A 91 8.37 -11.81 -3.60
CA GLY A 91 8.94 -13.08 -4.01
C GLY A 91 10.44 -13.16 -3.91
N THR A 92 11.10 -12.04 -3.57
CA THR A 92 12.54 -12.01 -3.29
C THR A 92 12.82 -11.80 -1.82
N HIS A 93 14.06 -12.07 -1.45
CA HIS A 93 14.54 -11.97 -0.08
C HIS A 93 15.83 -11.17 -0.04
N THR A 94 15.95 -10.31 0.96
CA THR A 94 17.18 -9.58 1.27
C THR A 94 17.58 -9.92 2.72
N HIS A 95 18.78 -10.38 2.90
CA HIS A 95 19.29 -10.83 4.21
C HIS A 95 18.40 -11.89 4.88
N GLY A 96 17.81 -12.80 4.07
CA GLY A 96 16.94 -13.86 4.55
C GLY A 96 15.50 -13.45 4.90
N LEU A 97 15.16 -12.18 4.72
CA LEU A 97 13.82 -11.66 4.97
C LEU A 97 13.11 -11.34 3.65
N PRO A 98 11.79 -11.60 3.54
CA PRO A 98 11.05 -11.27 2.33
C PRO A 98 11.02 -9.76 2.11
N ASP A 99 11.23 -9.36 0.84
CA ASP A 99 11.05 -7.97 0.42
C ASP A 99 9.56 -7.68 0.29
N LEU A 100 9.12 -6.57 0.86
CA LEU A 100 7.72 -6.20 0.95
C LEU A 100 7.42 -4.94 0.17
N TYR A 101 6.27 -4.95 -0.51
CA TYR A 101 5.69 -3.76 -1.14
C TYR A 101 4.55 -3.24 -0.27
N HIS A 102 4.58 -1.94 0.05
CA HIS A 102 3.55 -1.29 0.84
C HIS A 102 2.37 -0.91 -0.06
N ILE A 103 1.30 -1.71 -0.06
CA ILE A 103 0.16 -1.51 -0.95
C ILE A 103 -0.84 -0.50 -0.40
N ASP A 104 -1.15 -0.55 0.90
CA ASP A 104 -2.13 0.33 1.55
C ASP A 104 -1.69 0.69 2.96
N GLY A 105 -2.08 1.86 3.41
CA GLY A 105 -1.77 2.33 4.76
C GLY A 105 -0.59 3.28 4.85
N HIS A 106 -0.21 3.98 3.79
CA HIS A 106 0.89 4.95 3.81
C HIS A 106 0.64 6.07 4.81
N HIS A 107 -0.58 6.56 4.93
CA HIS A 107 -0.95 7.56 5.93
C HIS A 107 -0.82 7.00 7.35
N ARG A 108 -1.28 5.77 7.58
CA ARG A 108 -1.13 5.08 8.87
C ARG A 108 0.34 4.92 9.25
N PHE A 109 1.18 4.57 8.28
CA PHE A 109 2.64 4.48 8.47
C PHE A 109 3.22 5.81 8.97
N VAL A 110 2.87 6.92 8.32
CA VAL A 110 3.33 8.26 8.72
C VAL A 110 2.82 8.63 10.12
N VAL A 111 1.58 8.30 10.44
CA VAL A 111 1.02 8.56 11.78
C VAL A 111 1.76 7.75 12.85
N TYR A 112 2.06 6.48 12.59
CA TYR A 112 2.87 5.68 13.51
C TYR A 112 4.27 6.28 13.72
N ALA A 113 4.91 6.74 12.66
CA ALA A 113 6.22 7.41 12.75
C ALA A 113 6.14 8.71 13.57
N PHE A 114 5.09 9.50 13.34
CA PHE A 114 4.84 10.72 14.12
C PHE A 114 4.67 10.43 15.61
N LEU A 115 3.98 9.34 15.95
CA LEU A 115 3.79 8.88 17.33
C LEU A 115 5.02 8.15 17.90
N ARG A 116 6.09 8.06 17.11
CA ARG A 116 7.34 7.37 17.50
C ARG A 116 7.11 5.90 17.86
N ARG A 117 6.16 5.25 17.22
CA ARG A 117 5.95 3.82 17.37
C ARG A 117 6.94 3.06 16.50
N PRO A 118 7.69 2.09 17.05
CA PRO A 118 8.67 1.33 16.26
C PRO A 118 8.04 0.31 15.32
N PHE A 119 6.79 -0.09 15.58
CA PHE A 119 6.08 -1.10 14.80
C PHE A 119 4.63 -0.68 14.56
N GLY A 120 4.07 -1.13 13.43
CA GLY A 120 2.65 -1.01 13.11
C GLY A 120 2.05 -2.37 12.78
N GLU A 121 0.75 -2.53 13.02
CA GLU A 121 0.02 -3.74 12.66
C GLU A 121 -0.20 -3.78 11.16
N SER A 122 0.03 -4.96 10.55
CA SER A 122 -0.05 -5.15 9.11
C SER A 122 -0.57 -6.54 8.75
N TYR A 123 -1.17 -6.65 7.57
CA TYR A 123 -1.35 -7.91 6.87
C TYR A 123 -0.26 -8.02 5.82
N ILE A 124 0.40 -9.18 5.73
CA ILE A 124 1.40 -9.46 4.71
C ILE A 124 0.82 -10.50 3.77
N LEU A 125 0.53 -10.11 2.54
CA LEU A 125 -0.06 -10.99 1.55
C LEU A 125 1.03 -11.77 0.81
N GLU A 126 0.87 -13.07 0.73
CA GLU A 126 1.71 -13.92 -0.09
C GLU A 126 1.42 -13.69 -1.57
N GLN A 127 2.34 -14.09 -2.45
CA GLN A 127 2.18 -13.85 -3.89
C GLN A 127 0.89 -14.39 -4.46
N HIS A 128 0.48 -15.60 -4.08
CA HIS A 128 -0.76 -16.20 -4.58
C HIS A 128 -2.02 -15.44 -4.11
N GLN A 129 -1.91 -14.65 -3.04
CA GLN A 129 -3.02 -13.85 -2.51
C GLN A 129 -3.17 -12.52 -3.25
N TRP A 130 -2.08 -11.84 -3.62
CA TRP A 130 -2.18 -10.51 -4.24
C TRP A 130 -2.04 -10.52 -5.77
N ARG A 131 -1.35 -11.52 -6.35
CA ARG A 131 -1.16 -11.57 -7.81
C ARG A 131 -2.46 -11.63 -8.62
N PRO A 132 -3.58 -12.22 -8.14
CA PRO A 132 -4.85 -12.13 -8.86
C PRO A 132 -5.36 -10.71 -9.10
N PHE A 133 -4.87 -9.74 -8.33
CA PHE A 133 -5.22 -8.32 -8.45
C PHE A 133 -4.20 -7.51 -9.26
N GLN A 134 -3.22 -8.17 -9.85
CA GLN A 134 -2.29 -7.55 -10.78
C GLN A 134 -3.03 -7.10 -12.04
N ILE A 135 -2.76 -5.87 -12.46
CA ILE A 135 -3.41 -5.27 -13.63
C ILE A 135 -2.58 -5.57 -14.86
N THR A 136 -3.23 -6.07 -15.90
CA THR A 136 -2.64 -6.33 -17.21
C THR A 136 -3.15 -5.32 -18.24
N GLY A 137 -2.40 -5.13 -19.34
CA GLY A 137 -2.79 -4.24 -20.42
C GLY A 137 -2.67 -2.76 -20.08
N VAL A 138 -1.87 -2.42 -19.07
CA VAL A 138 -1.57 -1.01 -18.76
C VAL A 138 -0.73 -0.44 -19.91
N PRO A 139 -1.17 0.69 -20.53
CA PRO A 139 -0.40 1.31 -21.60
C PRO A 139 0.97 1.75 -21.12
N ASP A 140 1.98 1.67 -22.00
CA ASP A 140 3.28 2.26 -21.74
C ASP A 140 3.10 3.78 -21.59
N LEU A 141 3.38 4.27 -20.39
CA LEU A 141 3.31 5.68 -20.09
C LEU A 141 4.70 6.29 -20.22
N THR A 142 4.76 7.45 -20.85
CA THR A 142 6.00 8.23 -20.85
C THR A 142 6.32 8.69 -19.44
N LYS A 143 7.59 9.02 -19.18
CA LYS A 143 8.01 9.57 -17.90
C LYS A 143 7.17 10.79 -17.50
N GLN A 144 6.85 11.65 -18.47
CA GLN A 144 6.03 12.84 -18.25
C GLN A 144 4.60 12.47 -17.87
N GLN A 145 4.01 11.48 -18.55
CA GLN A 145 2.66 11.01 -18.21
C GLN A 145 2.59 10.40 -16.80
N LEU A 146 3.65 9.68 -16.38
CA LEU A 146 3.75 9.14 -15.03
C LEU A 146 3.87 10.25 -13.98
N GLU A 147 4.65 11.30 -14.28
CA GLU A 147 4.79 12.46 -13.38
C GLU A 147 3.49 13.27 -13.26
N ASP A 148 2.72 13.36 -14.36
CA ASP A 148 1.45 14.10 -14.40
C ASP A 148 0.29 13.31 -13.80
N MET A 149 0.43 12.01 -13.61
CA MET A 149 -0.58 11.20 -12.95
C MET A 149 -0.65 11.56 -11.46
N PRO A 150 -1.82 12.01 -10.95
CA PRO A 150 -1.97 12.18 -9.52
C PRO A 150 -1.91 10.80 -8.86
N ILE A 151 -0.79 10.48 -8.25
CA ILE A 151 -0.67 9.29 -7.39
C ILE A 151 -1.47 9.60 -6.13
N LYS A 152 -2.76 9.34 -6.20
CA LYS A 152 -3.60 9.41 -5.02
C LYS A 152 -3.58 8.06 -4.34
N LEU A 153 -2.61 7.87 -3.46
CA LEU A 153 -2.69 6.77 -2.51
C LEU A 153 -3.87 7.08 -1.58
N ARG A 154 -4.87 6.23 -1.62
CA ARG A 154 -6.01 6.34 -0.71
C ARG A 154 -5.90 5.21 0.30
N ASP A 155 -5.78 5.58 1.57
CA ASP A 155 -6.06 4.63 2.63
C ASP A 155 -7.58 4.47 2.72
N TYR A 156 -8.04 3.26 2.64
CA TYR A 156 -9.46 2.91 2.74
C TYR A 156 -9.82 2.72 4.21
N GLY A 157 -10.35 3.77 4.81
CA GLY A 157 -10.73 3.78 6.21
C GLY A 157 -9.56 4.08 7.17
N PRO A 158 -9.89 4.37 8.40
CA PRO A 158 -8.90 4.65 9.45
C PRO A 158 -8.22 3.39 9.99
#